data_831e2ad219149d8505cc4fae40a83bca
#
_entry.id   831e2ad219149d8505cc4fae40a83bca
#
_cell.length_a   1.000
_cell.length_b   1.000
_cell.length_c   1.000
_cell.angle_alpha   90.00
_cell.angle_beta   90.00
_cell.angle_gamma   90.00
#
_symmetry.space_group_name_H-M   'P 1'
#
loop_
_entity.id
_entity.type
_entity.pdbx_description
1 polymer ?
#
loop_
_entity_poly.entity_id
_entity_poly.type
_entity_poly.pdbx_seq_one_letter_code
_entity_poly.pdbx_strand_id
1 'polypeptide(L)'
;MRKQLFKRARKLHKWLGYLLALQILAWLLGGLVMSAIPLEYVHGKHLAKRILTNPFTQADYPTSLDNITAQVPNPMQIVFEHFLTTPLITVINTEEQQSFNGLTGRPFQPPTKIQITANAQAHLLIDAKPISTTLLKQGTREVGYKTNVWQVQFNDTFNTTLYLNAINGKVITVRSTLWRIFDFFWMLHIMDYDEREDFNNPLLISFAATSVLFCLCGIILLIQNVRLKKLTRVGQSK
;
A
#
# COMPACT_ATOMS: atom_id res chain seq x y z
N MET A 1 -42.41 -29.25 4.99
CA MET A 1 -41.25 -28.60 4.36
C MET A 1 -40.74 -27.36 5.11
N ARG A 2 -41.57 -26.34 5.44
CA ARG A 2 -41.16 -25.07 6.03
C ARG A 2 -40.48 -25.20 7.41
N LYS A 3 -41.01 -26.00 8.36
CA LYS A 3 -40.43 -26.23 9.70
C LYS A 3 -39.03 -26.88 9.64
N GLN A 4 -38.79 -27.74 8.65
CA GLN A 4 -37.47 -28.38 8.47
C GLN A 4 -36.42 -27.41 7.92
N LEU A 5 -36.80 -26.51 6.99
CA LEU A 5 -35.93 -25.47 6.49
C LEU A 5 -35.40 -24.58 7.61
N PHE A 6 -36.28 -24.11 8.50
CA PHE A 6 -35.88 -23.27 9.63
C PHE A 6 -35.01 -23.99 10.65
N LYS A 7 -35.26 -25.29 10.92
CA LYS A 7 -34.39 -26.10 11.79
C LYS A 7 -32.99 -26.21 11.19
N ARG A 8 -32.89 -26.46 9.87
CA ARG A 8 -31.61 -26.55 9.16
C ARG A 8 -30.88 -25.19 9.15
N ALA A 9 -31.58 -24.12 8.82
CA ALA A 9 -31.03 -22.77 8.82
C ALA A 9 -30.47 -22.37 10.21
N ARG A 10 -31.18 -22.70 11.30
CA ARG A 10 -30.70 -22.43 12.67
C ARG A 10 -29.45 -23.22 13.02
N LYS A 11 -29.41 -24.51 12.67
CA LYS A 11 -28.24 -25.36 12.93
C LYS A 11 -27.04 -24.86 12.13
N LEU A 12 -27.25 -24.56 10.85
CA LEU A 12 -26.18 -24.06 9.95
C LEU A 12 -25.67 -22.71 10.42
N HIS A 13 -26.55 -21.75 10.69
CA HIS A 13 -26.17 -20.42 11.19
C HIS A 13 -25.35 -20.51 12.48
N LYS A 14 -25.74 -21.38 13.42
CA LYS A 14 -24.99 -21.58 14.67
C LYS A 14 -23.56 -22.06 14.40
N TRP A 15 -23.39 -23.09 13.57
CA TRP A 15 -22.08 -23.66 13.29
C TRP A 15 -21.19 -22.73 12.46
N LEU A 16 -21.77 -22.06 11.45
CA LEU A 16 -21.07 -21.05 10.70
C LEU A 16 -20.66 -19.88 11.59
N GLY A 17 -21.51 -19.48 12.55
CA GLY A 17 -21.17 -18.46 13.53
C GLY A 17 -19.93 -18.82 14.36
N TYR A 18 -19.82 -20.04 14.85
CA TYR A 18 -18.60 -20.46 15.56
C TYR A 18 -17.35 -20.48 14.69
N LEU A 19 -17.49 -20.92 13.44
CA LEU A 19 -16.37 -20.97 12.48
C LEU A 19 -15.89 -19.56 12.11
N LEU A 20 -16.82 -18.65 11.88
CA LEU A 20 -16.53 -17.33 11.30
C LEU A 20 -16.31 -16.23 12.36
N ALA A 21 -16.68 -16.47 13.63
CA ALA A 21 -16.76 -15.40 14.65
C ALA A 21 -15.47 -14.59 14.76
N LEU A 22 -14.32 -15.26 14.87
CA LEU A 22 -13.03 -14.60 15.04
C LEU A 22 -12.63 -13.81 13.78
N GLN A 23 -12.84 -14.38 12.60
CA GLN A 23 -12.48 -13.70 11.33
C GLN A 23 -13.42 -12.53 11.04
N ILE A 24 -14.72 -12.66 11.31
CA ILE A 24 -15.66 -11.53 11.17
C ILE A 24 -15.26 -10.41 12.13
N LEU A 25 -14.89 -10.72 13.36
CA LEU A 25 -14.39 -9.72 14.32
C LEU A 25 -13.12 -9.04 13.78
N ALA A 26 -12.16 -9.81 13.26
CA ALA A 26 -10.94 -9.27 12.66
C ALA A 26 -11.25 -8.36 11.45
N TRP A 27 -12.21 -8.72 10.60
CA TRP A 27 -12.66 -7.90 9.48
C TRP A 27 -13.31 -6.59 9.93
N LEU A 28 -14.18 -6.65 10.95
CA LEU A 28 -14.83 -5.46 11.49
C LEU A 28 -13.82 -4.51 12.13
N LEU A 29 -12.87 -5.03 12.92
CA LEU A 29 -11.80 -4.24 13.52
C LEU A 29 -10.86 -3.66 12.44
N GLY A 30 -10.47 -4.47 11.47
CA GLY A 30 -9.66 -4.03 10.33
C GLY A 30 -10.37 -2.93 9.53
N GLY A 31 -11.64 -3.14 9.20
CA GLY A 31 -12.46 -2.15 8.51
C GLY A 31 -12.60 -0.83 9.29
N LEU A 32 -12.77 -0.92 10.62
CA LEU A 32 -12.83 0.25 11.48
C LEU A 32 -11.49 1.03 11.46
N VAL A 33 -10.36 0.34 11.65
CA VAL A 33 -9.02 0.96 11.60
C VAL A 33 -8.79 1.60 10.24
N MET A 34 -9.06 0.88 9.16
CA MET A 34 -8.84 1.38 7.79
C MET A 34 -9.75 2.55 7.43
N SER A 35 -10.97 2.61 7.95
CA SER A 35 -11.90 3.71 7.72
C SER A 35 -11.63 4.93 8.60
N ALA A 36 -11.07 4.73 9.81
CA ALA A 36 -10.79 5.80 10.75
C ALA A 36 -9.50 6.57 10.42
N ILE A 37 -8.54 5.93 9.73
CA ILE A 37 -7.25 6.54 9.44
C ILE A 37 -7.22 7.01 7.98
N PRO A 38 -7.09 8.32 7.71
CA PRO A 38 -6.97 8.84 6.36
C PRO A 38 -5.77 8.23 5.62
N LEU A 39 -5.98 7.75 4.40
CA LEU A 39 -4.97 7.05 3.62
C LEU A 39 -3.70 7.89 3.34
N GLU A 40 -3.83 9.21 3.34
CA GLU A 40 -2.70 10.13 3.20
C GLU A 40 -1.72 10.03 4.36
N TYR A 41 -2.23 9.85 5.58
CA TYR A 41 -1.40 9.63 6.77
C TYR A 41 -0.72 8.26 6.72
N VAL A 42 -1.46 7.21 6.30
CA VAL A 42 -0.90 5.87 6.10
C VAL A 42 0.27 5.91 5.10
N HIS A 43 0.10 6.64 3.99
CA HIS A 43 1.15 6.77 2.96
C HIS A 43 2.28 7.73 3.36
N GLY A 44 2.26 8.32 4.55
CA GLY A 44 3.31 9.18 5.05
C GLY A 44 3.44 10.52 4.33
N LYS A 45 2.38 11.04 3.69
CA LYS A 45 2.41 12.34 2.99
C LYS A 45 2.71 13.51 3.92
N HIS A 46 2.39 13.39 5.21
CA HIS A 46 2.71 14.36 6.26
C HIS A 46 4.14 14.24 6.80
N LEU A 47 4.84 13.15 6.51
CA LEU A 47 6.21 12.87 6.98
C LEU A 47 7.26 13.23 5.93
N ALA A 48 6.97 12.96 4.65
CA ALA A 48 7.89 13.28 3.57
C ALA A 48 7.17 13.46 2.23
N LYS A 49 7.71 14.34 1.39
CA LYS A 49 7.30 14.49 -0.01
C LYS A 49 8.00 13.43 -0.86
N ARG A 50 7.26 12.70 -1.69
CA ARG A 50 7.87 11.76 -2.66
C ARG A 50 8.51 12.46 -3.84
N ILE A 51 7.99 13.64 -4.20
CA ILE A 51 8.47 14.46 -5.30
C ILE A 51 8.73 15.85 -4.74
N LEU A 52 9.94 16.35 -4.93
CA LEU A 52 10.26 17.74 -4.64
C LEU A 52 9.83 18.58 -5.85
N THR A 53 9.03 19.62 -5.59
CA THR A 53 8.63 20.58 -6.62
C THR A 53 9.73 21.62 -6.74
N ASN A 54 10.71 21.36 -7.60
CA ASN A 54 11.66 22.37 -8.01
C ASN A 54 11.12 23.12 -9.24
N PRO A 55 11.35 24.43 -9.35
CA PRO A 55 11.01 25.15 -10.56
C PRO A 55 11.69 24.46 -11.76
N PHE A 56 10.92 24.12 -12.77
CA PHE A 56 11.45 23.59 -14.02
C PHE A 56 11.77 24.74 -14.95
N THR A 57 13.02 24.86 -15.35
CA THR A 57 13.45 25.84 -16.35
C THR A 57 14.16 25.13 -17.51
N GLN A 58 14.01 25.65 -18.72
CA GLN A 58 14.72 25.12 -19.89
C GLN A 58 16.25 25.21 -19.72
N ALA A 59 16.72 26.20 -18.96
CA ALA A 59 18.13 26.38 -18.66
C ALA A 59 18.75 25.23 -17.86
N ASP A 60 17.94 24.48 -17.12
CA ASP A 60 18.41 23.32 -16.34
C ASP A 60 18.72 22.11 -17.25
N TYR A 61 18.23 22.13 -18.49
CA TYR A 61 18.36 21.01 -19.43
C TYR A 61 18.86 21.48 -20.79
N PRO A 62 20.10 22.07 -20.88
CA PRO A 62 20.65 22.58 -22.12
C PRO A 62 21.06 21.47 -23.10
N THR A 63 21.13 20.22 -22.63
CA THR A 63 21.57 19.08 -23.43
C THR A 63 20.53 18.69 -24.47
N SER A 64 20.96 18.39 -25.69
CA SER A 64 20.08 17.89 -26.75
C SER A 64 19.47 16.54 -26.37
N LEU A 65 18.15 16.43 -26.45
CA LEU A 65 17.43 15.19 -26.21
C LEU A 65 17.80 14.10 -27.22
N ASP A 66 18.08 14.48 -28.47
CA ASP A 66 18.48 13.52 -29.50
C ASP A 66 19.81 12.81 -29.15
N ASN A 67 20.74 13.54 -28.54
CA ASN A 67 22.00 12.94 -28.10
C ASN A 67 21.81 11.97 -26.92
N ILE A 68 20.82 12.22 -26.07
CA ILE A 68 20.50 11.35 -24.93
C ILE A 68 19.73 10.11 -25.39
N THR A 69 18.69 10.31 -26.21
CA THR A 69 17.88 9.22 -26.72
C THR A 69 18.63 8.28 -27.62
N ALA A 70 19.60 8.77 -28.34
CA ALA A 70 20.50 7.95 -29.16
C ALA A 70 21.37 6.97 -28.34
N GLN A 71 21.54 7.22 -27.02
CA GLN A 71 22.30 6.34 -26.14
C GLN A 71 21.45 5.21 -25.54
N VAL A 72 20.11 5.27 -25.69
CA VAL A 72 19.16 4.28 -25.12
C VAL A 72 18.39 3.67 -26.29
N PRO A 73 18.45 2.35 -26.49
CA PRO A 73 17.69 1.69 -27.55
C PRO A 73 16.20 1.75 -27.29
N ASN A 74 15.42 2.08 -28.31
CA ASN A 74 13.95 2.12 -28.26
C ASN A 74 13.38 2.90 -27.05
N PRO A 75 13.69 4.20 -26.90
CA PRO A 75 13.18 5.01 -25.79
C PRO A 75 11.66 5.13 -25.86
N MET A 76 10.96 4.85 -24.77
CA MET A 76 9.49 4.92 -24.68
C MET A 76 9.03 6.14 -23.90
N GLN A 77 9.78 6.54 -22.88
CA GLN A 77 9.42 7.65 -22.00
C GLN A 77 10.65 8.42 -21.57
N ILE A 78 10.51 9.75 -21.53
CA ILE A 78 11.52 10.66 -21.00
C ILE A 78 10.91 11.36 -19.77
N VAL A 79 11.63 11.35 -18.65
CA VAL A 79 11.21 12.00 -17.41
C VAL A 79 12.27 13.01 -17.00
N PHE A 80 11.84 14.26 -16.77
CA PHE A 80 12.68 15.32 -16.21
C PHE A 80 12.48 15.34 -14.72
N GLU A 81 13.55 15.24 -13.96
CA GLU A 81 13.51 15.19 -12.50
C GLU A 81 14.77 15.84 -11.91
N HIS A 82 14.85 15.93 -10.58
CA HIS A 82 16.04 16.42 -9.89
C HIS A 82 16.50 15.41 -8.86
N PHE A 83 17.79 15.26 -8.72
CA PHE A 83 18.44 14.61 -7.60
C PHE A 83 19.22 15.68 -6.81
N LEU A 84 18.71 16.08 -5.64
CA LEU A 84 19.18 17.26 -4.92
C LEU A 84 19.09 18.50 -5.84
N THR A 85 20.22 19.11 -6.16
CA THR A 85 20.33 20.27 -7.05
C THR A 85 20.68 19.89 -8.50
N THR A 86 20.91 18.61 -8.78
CA THR A 86 21.31 18.15 -10.12
C THR A 86 20.07 17.82 -10.93
N PRO A 87 19.83 18.49 -12.08
CA PRO A 87 18.76 18.12 -12.99
C PRO A 87 19.10 16.79 -13.68
N LEU A 88 18.12 15.90 -13.75
CA LEU A 88 18.24 14.60 -14.37
C LEU A 88 17.26 14.44 -15.52
N ILE A 89 17.71 13.78 -16.57
CA ILE A 89 16.88 13.28 -17.66
C ILE A 89 16.90 11.76 -17.56
N THR A 90 15.77 11.17 -17.23
CA THR A 90 15.64 9.71 -17.13
C THR A 90 14.92 9.19 -18.36
N VAL A 91 15.57 8.30 -19.09
CA VAL A 91 15.02 7.62 -20.27
C VAL A 91 14.65 6.19 -19.86
N ILE A 92 13.43 5.81 -20.18
CA ILE A 92 12.85 4.50 -19.84
C ILE A 92 12.53 3.78 -21.16
N ASN A 93 12.96 2.53 -21.27
CA ASN A 93 12.55 1.59 -22.30
C ASN A 93 11.86 0.37 -21.66
N THR A 94 11.58 -0.68 -22.44
CA THR A 94 10.94 -1.92 -21.95
C THR A 94 11.80 -2.72 -20.98
N GLU A 95 13.11 -2.57 -21.02
CA GLU A 95 14.05 -3.44 -20.30
C GLU A 95 14.74 -2.71 -19.14
N GLU A 96 15.04 -1.42 -19.32
CA GLU A 96 15.85 -0.67 -18.38
C GLU A 96 15.43 0.80 -18.24
N GLN A 97 15.95 1.41 -17.20
CA GLN A 97 15.87 2.84 -16.94
C GLN A 97 17.28 3.38 -16.82
N GLN A 98 17.62 4.39 -17.64
CA GLN A 98 18.90 5.09 -17.57
C GLN A 98 18.68 6.56 -17.25
N SER A 99 19.49 7.10 -16.34
CA SER A 99 19.45 8.52 -15.98
C SER A 99 20.70 9.24 -16.46
N PHE A 100 20.51 10.45 -16.93
CA PHE A 100 21.55 11.33 -17.44
C PHE A 100 21.52 12.64 -16.69
N ASN A 101 22.70 13.25 -16.50
CA ASN A 101 22.80 14.59 -15.97
C ASN A 101 22.26 15.59 -17.02
N GLY A 102 21.24 16.36 -16.66
CA GLY A 102 20.56 17.30 -17.56
C GLY A 102 21.43 18.42 -18.08
N LEU A 103 22.46 18.82 -17.32
CA LEU A 103 23.39 19.86 -17.72
C LEU A 103 24.43 19.38 -18.74
N THR A 104 24.91 18.14 -18.59
CA THR A 104 26.07 17.64 -19.36
C THR A 104 25.73 16.55 -20.37
N GLY A 105 24.53 15.93 -20.26
CA GLY A 105 24.14 14.79 -21.09
C GLY A 105 24.91 13.50 -20.83
N ARG A 106 25.77 13.47 -19.80
CA ARG A 106 26.53 12.28 -19.45
C ARG A 106 25.68 11.34 -18.60
N PRO A 107 25.90 10.02 -18.68
CA PRO A 107 25.24 9.08 -17.77
C PRO A 107 25.40 9.48 -16.31
N PHE A 108 24.30 9.48 -15.57
CA PHE A 108 24.31 9.80 -14.16
C PHE A 108 24.89 8.63 -13.37
N GLN A 109 25.87 8.91 -12.54
CA GLN A 109 26.46 7.88 -11.69
C GLN A 109 25.56 7.59 -10.49
N PRO A 110 25.41 6.32 -10.09
CA PRO A 110 24.63 5.97 -8.91
C PRO A 110 25.07 6.78 -7.68
N PRO A 111 24.11 7.34 -6.92
CA PRO A 111 24.46 8.21 -5.82
C PRO A 111 25.10 7.45 -4.66
N THR A 112 26.06 8.11 -4.01
CA THR A 112 26.74 7.59 -2.82
C THR A 112 25.80 7.57 -1.61
N LYS A 113 26.18 6.81 -0.57
CA LYS A 113 25.48 6.78 0.72
C LYS A 113 25.24 8.18 1.30
N ILE A 114 26.24 9.06 1.23
CA ILE A 114 26.16 10.44 1.77
C ILE A 114 25.12 11.24 0.99
N GLN A 115 25.15 11.17 -0.33
CA GLN A 115 24.20 11.87 -1.20
C GLN A 115 22.76 11.35 -1.01
N ILE A 116 22.58 10.04 -0.88
CA ILE A 116 21.27 9.45 -0.58
C ILE A 116 20.74 9.91 0.76
N THR A 117 21.59 9.96 1.80
CA THR A 117 21.18 10.45 3.12
C THR A 117 20.74 11.92 3.06
N ALA A 118 21.50 12.76 2.38
CA ALA A 118 21.14 14.17 2.17
C ALA A 118 19.86 14.33 1.34
N ASN A 119 19.71 13.53 0.28
CA ASN A 119 18.49 13.54 -0.53
C ASN A 119 17.26 13.10 0.26
N ALA A 120 17.36 12.02 1.03
CA ALA A 120 16.28 11.57 1.89
C ALA A 120 15.86 12.64 2.91
N GLN A 121 16.84 13.35 3.48
CA GLN A 121 16.58 14.45 4.43
C GLN A 121 15.90 15.64 3.76
N ALA A 122 16.25 15.96 2.52
CA ALA A 122 15.60 17.03 1.76
C ALA A 122 14.11 16.75 1.47
N HIS A 123 13.73 15.49 1.43
CA HIS A 123 12.34 15.05 1.25
C HIS A 123 11.49 15.12 2.52
N LEU A 124 12.10 15.19 3.73
CA LEU A 124 11.36 15.23 4.99
C LEU A 124 10.58 16.52 5.18
N LEU A 125 9.40 16.39 5.79
CA LEU A 125 8.55 17.49 6.24
C LEU A 125 8.61 17.68 7.76
N ILE A 126 9.30 16.79 8.46
CA ILE A 126 9.48 16.76 9.92
C ILE A 126 10.94 16.96 10.25
N ASP A 127 11.21 17.50 11.45
CA ASP A 127 12.57 17.60 11.96
C ASP A 127 13.00 16.26 12.55
N ALA A 128 13.76 15.50 11.76
CA ALA A 128 14.28 14.19 12.17
C ALA A 128 15.67 13.96 11.57
N LYS A 129 16.53 13.27 12.34
CA LYS A 129 17.88 12.96 11.92
C LYS A 129 17.97 11.52 11.39
N PRO A 130 18.75 11.27 10.32
CA PRO A 130 18.97 9.92 9.83
C PRO A 130 19.80 9.12 10.84
N ILE A 131 19.33 7.92 11.18
CA ILE A 131 20.04 6.98 12.06
C ILE A 131 20.75 5.88 11.28
N SER A 132 20.20 5.49 10.14
CA SER A 132 20.85 4.51 9.28
C SER A 132 20.56 4.76 7.82
N THR A 133 21.55 4.47 6.96
CA THR A 133 21.41 4.44 5.51
C THR A 133 22.06 3.18 4.99
N THR A 134 21.28 2.29 4.41
CA THR A 134 21.72 0.95 4.00
C THR A 134 21.26 0.65 2.58
N LEU A 135 22.16 0.14 1.73
CA LEU A 135 21.80 -0.36 0.42
C LEU A 135 21.35 -1.82 0.56
N LEU A 136 20.10 -2.08 0.24
CA LEU A 136 19.51 -3.40 0.23
C LEU A 136 19.61 -3.99 -1.18
N LYS A 137 20.32 -5.11 -1.33
CA LYS A 137 20.35 -5.86 -2.60
C LYS A 137 18.96 -6.38 -2.97
N GLN A 138 18.23 -6.84 -1.96
CA GLN A 138 16.82 -7.19 -2.05
C GLN A 138 16.08 -6.43 -0.95
N GLY A 139 15.11 -5.64 -1.34
CA GLY A 139 14.27 -4.88 -0.44
C GLY A 139 13.34 -5.79 0.35
N THR A 140 12.83 -5.25 1.43
CA THR A 140 11.81 -5.90 2.25
C THR A 140 10.43 -5.81 1.59
N ARG A 141 9.43 -6.49 2.18
CA ARG A 141 8.03 -6.37 1.80
C ARG A 141 7.55 -4.90 1.80
N GLU A 142 8.07 -4.05 2.68
CA GLU A 142 7.71 -2.61 2.75
C GLU A 142 7.91 -1.87 1.42
N VAL A 143 8.76 -2.38 0.54
CA VAL A 143 9.06 -1.83 -0.79
C VAL A 143 8.73 -2.81 -1.93
N GLY A 144 7.95 -3.86 -1.64
CA GLY A 144 7.55 -4.86 -2.64
C GLY A 144 8.72 -5.68 -3.17
N TYR A 145 9.66 -6.05 -2.30
CA TYR A 145 10.84 -6.86 -2.61
C TYR A 145 11.70 -6.34 -3.77
N LYS A 146 11.59 -5.05 -4.12
CA LYS A 146 12.39 -4.43 -5.19
C LYS A 146 13.88 -4.57 -4.89
N THR A 147 14.66 -4.84 -5.91
CA THR A 147 16.11 -4.96 -5.82
C THR A 147 16.81 -3.61 -5.86
N ASN A 148 18.01 -3.54 -5.28
CA ASN A 148 18.87 -2.37 -5.29
C ASN A 148 18.16 -1.10 -4.80
N VAL A 149 17.74 -1.12 -3.54
CA VAL A 149 17.00 -0.03 -2.91
C VAL A 149 17.77 0.50 -1.71
N TRP A 150 17.93 1.81 -1.62
CA TRP A 150 18.41 2.45 -0.41
C TRP A 150 17.30 2.54 0.62
N GLN A 151 17.59 2.14 1.85
CA GLN A 151 16.75 2.33 3.03
C GLN A 151 17.39 3.39 3.91
N VAL A 152 16.66 4.47 4.21
CA VAL A 152 17.07 5.52 5.13
C VAL A 152 16.06 5.59 6.27
N GLN A 153 16.54 5.33 7.50
CA GLN A 153 15.71 5.36 8.71
C GLN A 153 15.99 6.65 9.48
N PHE A 154 14.95 7.21 10.10
CA PHE A 154 15.01 8.46 10.84
C PHE A 154 14.64 8.26 12.30
N ASN A 155 15.22 9.12 13.16
CA ASN A 155 14.95 9.16 14.59
C ASN A 155 13.76 10.09 14.87
N ASP A 156 12.57 9.58 14.67
CA ASP A 156 11.31 10.26 14.97
C ASP A 156 10.31 9.30 15.64
N THR A 157 9.25 9.85 16.23
CA THR A 157 8.21 9.09 16.93
C THR A 157 7.44 8.11 16.04
N PHE A 158 7.49 8.33 14.74
CA PHE A 158 6.79 7.49 13.75
C PHE A 158 7.68 6.40 13.15
N ASN A 159 8.97 6.34 13.52
CA ASN A 159 9.97 5.44 12.92
C ASN A 159 9.95 5.53 11.39
N THR A 160 10.03 6.76 10.89
CA THR A 160 9.95 7.05 9.47
C THR A 160 11.10 6.40 8.71
N THR A 161 10.78 5.73 7.64
CA THR A 161 11.73 5.06 6.75
C THR A 161 11.43 5.46 5.30
N LEU A 162 12.42 6.00 4.62
CA LEU A 162 12.36 6.29 3.19
C LEU A 162 13.10 5.21 2.43
N TYR A 163 12.47 4.74 1.35
CA TYR A 163 13.08 3.83 0.40
C TYR A 163 13.33 4.57 -0.92
N LEU A 164 14.58 4.54 -1.40
CA LEU A 164 15.00 5.29 -2.58
C LEU A 164 15.62 4.35 -3.62
N ASN A 165 15.43 4.68 -4.89
CA ASN A 165 16.03 3.95 -5.99
C ASN A 165 17.56 4.14 -5.98
N ALA A 166 18.31 3.04 -6.17
CA ALA A 166 19.78 3.08 -6.12
C ALA A 166 20.40 3.78 -7.34
N ILE A 167 19.69 3.88 -8.46
CA ILE A 167 20.22 4.44 -9.70
C ILE A 167 20.11 5.97 -9.72
N ASN A 168 18.92 6.50 -9.38
CA ASN A 168 18.65 7.94 -9.50
C ASN A 168 18.27 8.62 -8.18
N GLY A 169 18.23 7.88 -7.07
CA GLY A 169 17.88 8.41 -5.75
C GLY A 169 16.42 8.81 -5.57
N LYS A 170 15.52 8.48 -6.51
CA LYS A 170 14.10 8.79 -6.42
C LYS A 170 13.43 8.08 -5.24
N VAL A 171 12.61 8.81 -4.48
CA VAL A 171 11.85 8.20 -3.38
C VAL A 171 10.77 7.27 -3.94
N ILE A 172 10.92 5.98 -3.64
CA ILE A 172 9.97 4.93 -4.03
C ILE A 172 8.76 4.96 -3.09
N THR A 173 9.03 4.95 -1.79
CA THR A 173 7.97 4.93 -0.78
C THR A 173 8.43 5.46 0.57
N VAL A 174 7.47 5.90 1.37
CA VAL A 174 7.63 6.34 2.76
C VAL A 174 6.86 5.35 3.63
N ARG A 175 7.49 4.86 4.68
CA ARG A 175 6.90 3.93 5.66
C ARG A 175 7.05 4.49 7.06
N SER A 176 6.08 4.16 7.91
CA SER A 176 6.04 4.59 9.30
C SER A 176 5.41 3.51 10.18
N THR A 177 5.44 3.67 11.48
CA THR A 177 4.73 2.79 12.42
C THR A 177 3.24 2.74 12.09
N LEU A 178 2.63 3.87 11.70
CA LEU A 178 1.22 3.92 11.30
C LEU A 178 0.95 3.05 10.07
N TRP A 179 1.84 3.11 9.08
CA TRP A 179 1.75 2.25 7.90
C TRP A 179 1.84 0.77 8.29
N ARG A 180 2.74 0.39 9.21
CA ARG A 180 2.93 -1.01 9.65
C ARG A 180 1.71 -1.54 10.38
N ILE A 181 1.07 -0.70 11.22
CA ILE A 181 -0.19 -1.03 11.89
C ILE A 181 -1.31 -1.23 10.85
N PHE A 182 -1.46 -0.29 9.93
CA PHE A 182 -2.47 -0.38 8.87
C PHE A 182 -2.28 -1.63 8.02
N ASP A 183 -1.05 -1.92 7.60
CA ASP A 183 -0.70 -3.08 6.80
C ASP A 183 -0.94 -4.42 7.53
N PHE A 184 -0.80 -4.45 8.86
CA PHE A 184 -1.18 -5.60 9.67
C PHE A 184 -2.70 -5.86 9.61
N PHE A 185 -3.53 -4.84 9.78
CA PHE A 185 -4.99 -4.98 9.65
C PHE A 185 -5.41 -5.28 8.22
N TRP A 186 -4.72 -4.72 7.24
CA TRP A 186 -4.89 -5.03 5.83
C TRP A 186 -4.65 -6.51 5.55
N MET A 187 -3.56 -7.07 6.05
CA MET A 187 -3.24 -8.51 5.97
C MET A 187 -4.38 -9.38 6.51
N LEU A 188 -4.90 -9.04 7.69
CA LEU A 188 -6.01 -9.77 8.29
C LEU A 188 -7.30 -9.64 7.46
N HIS A 189 -7.51 -8.50 6.83
CA HIS A 189 -8.71 -8.22 6.05
C HIS A 189 -8.74 -8.98 4.73
N ILE A 190 -7.63 -9.01 4.00
CA ILE A 190 -7.54 -9.74 2.73
C ILE A 190 -7.15 -11.21 2.90
N MET A 191 -6.81 -11.63 4.14
CA MET A 191 -6.39 -13.01 4.47
C MET A 191 -5.21 -13.51 3.61
N ASP A 192 -4.37 -12.60 3.16
CA ASP A 192 -3.08 -12.89 2.53
C ASP A 192 -1.97 -12.61 3.54
N TYR A 193 -1.45 -13.67 4.14
CA TYR A 193 -0.50 -13.59 5.24
C TYR A 193 0.96 -13.51 4.78
N ASP A 194 1.20 -13.66 3.47
CA ASP A 194 2.54 -13.64 2.88
C ASP A 194 2.82 -12.30 2.20
N GLU A 195 2.38 -12.11 0.97
CA GLU A 195 2.70 -10.91 0.17
C GLU A 195 1.80 -9.72 0.49
N ARG A 196 0.57 -9.98 0.96
CA ARG A 196 -0.47 -8.97 1.30
C ARG A 196 -0.95 -8.16 0.10
N GLU A 197 -0.94 -8.76 -1.07
CA GLU A 197 -1.31 -8.14 -2.34
C GLU A 197 -2.38 -8.94 -3.10
N ASP A 198 -2.55 -10.24 -2.80
CA ASP A 198 -3.48 -11.11 -3.50
C ASP A 198 -4.90 -11.05 -2.92
N PHE A 199 -5.80 -10.38 -3.65
CA PHE A 199 -7.23 -10.31 -3.35
C PHE A 199 -8.03 -11.50 -3.87
N ASN A 200 -7.42 -12.38 -4.65
CA ASN A 200 -8.09 -13.51 -5.28
C ASN A 200 -7.65 -14.84 -4.64
N ASN A 201 -7.07 -14.77 -3.45
CA ASN A 201 -6.62 -15.98 -2.76
C ASN A 201 -7.81 -16.87 -2.34
N PRO A 202 -7.65 -18.22 -2.40
CA PRO A 202 -8.73 -19.15 -2.11
C PRO A 202 -9.30 -19.04 -0.69
N LEU A 203 -8.48 -18.59 0.27
CA LEU A 203 -8.89 -18.44 1.65
C LEU A 203 -9.91 -17.31 1.80
N LEU A 204 -9.61 -16.13 1.24
CA LEU A 204 -10.53 -14.99 1.23
C LEU A 204 -11.84 -15.32 0.53
N ILE A 205 -11.78 -15.96 -0.65
CA ILE A 205 -12.97 -16.36 -1.41
C ILE A 205 -13.84 -17.32 -0.59
N SER A 206 -13.23 -18.33 0.04
CA SER A 206 -13.94 -19.33 0.85
C SER A 206 -14.62 -18.71 2.07
N PHE A 207 -13.94 -17.82 2.79
CA PHE A 207 -14.50 -17.12 3.93
C PHE A 207 -15.59 -16.14 3.53
N ALA A 208 -15.42 -15.40 2.43
CA ALA A 208 -16.44 -14.49 1.90
C ALA A 208 -17.72 -15.25 1.52
N ALA A 209 -17.60 -16.35 0.76
CA ALA A 209 -18.74 -17.18 0.37
C ALA A 209 -19.45 -17.78 1.59
N THR A 210 -18.69 -18.27 2.58
CA THR A 210 -19.23 -18.82 3.82
C THR A 210 -19.92 -17.75 4.67
N SER A 211 -19.38 -16.51 4.70
CA SER A 211 -19.98 -15.37 5.39
C SER A 211 -21.31 -14.95 4.74
N VAL A 212 -21.39 -14.96 3.41
CA VAL A 212 -22.66 -14.72 2.70
C VAL A 212 -23.70 -15.77 3.07
N LEU A 213 -23.32 -17.05 3.09
CA LEU A 213 -24.24 -18.12 3.52
C LEU A 213 -24.70 -17.95 4.97
N PHE A 214 -23.81 -17.56 5.86
CA PHE A 214 -24.13 -17.23 7.26
C PHE A 214 -25.15 -16.09 7.35
N CYS A 215 -24.96 -15.00 6.63
CA CYS A 215 -25.88 -13.88 6.57
C CYS A 215 -27.25 -14.30 6.01
N LEU A 216 -27.31 -15.07 4.94
CA LEU A 216 -28.56 -15.57 4.37
C LEU A 216 -29.33 -16.44 5.36
N CYS A 217 -28.64 -17.33 6.10
CA CYS A 217 -29.26 -18.11 7.16
C CYS A 217 -29.84 -17.20 8.27
N GLY A 218 -29.12 -16.16 8.67
CA GLY A 218 -29.58 -15.16 9.65
C GLY A 218 -30.85 -14.42 9.18
N ILE A 219 -30.88 -13.97 7.93
CA ILE A 219 -32.05 -13.31 7.32
C ILE A 219 -33.26 -14.22 7.34
N ILE A 220 -33.13 -15.50 6.98
CA ILE A 220 -34.22 -16.48 7.03
C ILE A 220 -34.78 -16.60 8.44
N LEU A 221 -33.94 -16.64 9.46
CA LEU A 221 -34.33 -16.72 10.87
C LEU A 221 -35.03 -15.44 11.35
N LEU A 222 -34.56 -14.27 10.93
CA LEU A 222 -35.23 -12.99 11.24
C LEU A 222 -36.63 -12.92 10.64
N ILE A 223 -36.81 -13.29 9.38
CA ILE A 223 -38.13 -13.33 8.73
C ILE A 223 -39.09 -14.27 9.46
N GLN A 224 -38.62 -15.41 9.95
CA GLN A 224 -39.42 -16.32 10.74
C GLN A 224 -39.91 -15.66 12.04
N ASN A 225 -38.99 -15.02 12.78
CA ASN A 225 -39.30 -14.41 14.06
C ASN A 225 -40.32 -13.27 13.94
N VAL A 226 -40.19 -12.42 12.92
CA VAL A 226 -41.14 -11.34 12.62
C VAL A 226 -42.54 -11.91 12.32
N ARG A 227 -42.62 -12.99 11.56
CA ARG A 227 -43.93 -13.63 11.24
C ARG A 227 -44.57 -14.27 12.46
N LEU A 228 -43.81 -14.90 13.32
CA LEU A 228 -44.33 -15.48 14.56
C LEU A 228 -44.92 -14.42 15.51
N LYS A 229 -44.20 -13.29 15.66
CA LYS A 229 -44.71 -12.15 16.50
C LYS A 229 -45.97 -11.53 15.91
N LYS A 230 -46.18 -11.47 14.61
CA LYS A 230 -47.44 -11.01 14.00
C LYS A 230 -48.59 -11.95 14.31
N LEU A 231 -48.41 -13.27 14.25
CA LEU A 231 -49.42 -14.26 14.51
C LEU A 231 -49.85 -14.28 16.00
N THR A 232 -48.91 -14.11 16.94
CA THR A 232 -49.22 -14.05 18.38
C THR A 232 -49.97 -12.76 18.75
N ARG A 233 -49.71 -11.62 18.12
CA ARG A 233 -50.45 -10.36 18.37
C ARG A 233 -51.87 -10.42 17.84
N VAL A 234 -52.12 -11.04 16.71
CA VAL A 234 -53.49 -11.22 16.16
C VAL A 234 -54.33 -12.21 17.01
N GLY A 235 -53.68 -13.21 17.61
CA GLY A 235 -54.35 -14.17 18.52
C GLY A 235 -54.71 -13.63 19.92
N GLN A 236 -54.09 -12.53 20.35
CA GLN A 236 -54.37 -11.87 21.62
C GLN A 236 -55.43 -10.75 21.54
N SER A 237 -55.85 -10.39 20.33
CA SER A 237 -56.85 -9.34 20.07
C SER A 237 -58.23 -9.92 19.75
N LYS A 238 -58.45 -11.20 20.01
CA LYS A 238 -59.73 -11.89 20.00
C LYS A 238 -60.01 -12.45 21.41
#